data_63e327c45b93d6320f88506ecd8893ce
#
_entry.id   63e327c45b93d6320f88506ecd8893ce
#
_cell.length_a   1.000
_cell.length_b   1.000
_cell.length_c   1.000
_cell.angle_alpha   90.00
_cell.angle_beta   90.00
_cell.angle_gamma   90.00
#
_symmetry.space_group_name_H-M   'P 1'
#
loop_
_entity.id
_entity.type
_entity.pdbx_description
1 polymer ?
#
loop_
_entity_poly.entity_id
_entity_poly.type
_entity_poly.pdbx_seq_one_letter_code
_entity_poly.pdbx_strand_id
1 'polypeptide(L)'
;MDRYRIIEVKQSVFADNDAAAERLRGELDAQGTYLINLMSSPGSGKTTTLLRLLPLLQRQLRVGVMEADIDSDVDADTISRTGAKVIQLHTGGMCHLDAGMTREGLQQLEAAGLDLVILENVGNLVCPAEFDTGAHLNLMILSVPEGHDKPLKYPLIFQTCGAMIVNKIDVLPYFDFDLDQVTAFARRRNPDLEIFPISAKTGAGVEALADWLCTRIRTHKEKKKETNA
;
A
#
# COMPACT_ATOMS: atom_id res chain seq x y z
N MET A 1 37.96 -16.35 25.96
CA MET A 1 36.99 -15.36 26.51
C MET A 1 36.77 -14.32 25.46
N ASP A 2 35.56 -14.30 24.86
CA ASP A 2 35.19 -13.30 23.88
C ASP A 2 35.14 -11.94 24.56
N ARG A 3 35.96 -11.00 24.06
CA ARG A 3 36.12 -9.66 24.65
C ARG A 3 34.93 -8.74 24.40
N TYR A 4 33.97 -9.12 23.58
CA TYR A 4 32.77 -8.35 23.26
C TYR A 4 31.66 -9.27 22.77
N ARG A 5 30.42 -8.81 22.90
CA ARG A 5 29.22 -9.47 22.40
C ARG A 5 28.71 -8.69 21.21
N ILE A 6 28.52 -9.37 20.08
CA ILE A 6 27.81 -8.79 18.92
C ILE A 6 26.32 -8.97 19.18
N ILE A 7 25.58 -7.87 19.10
CA ILE A 7 24.12 -7.86 19.20
C ILE A 7 23.58 -7.37 17.86
N GLU A 8 22.83 -8.20 17.16
CA GLU A 8 22.15 -7.81 15.94
C GLU A 8 20.84 -7.08 16.27
N VAL A 9 20.94 -5.78 16.55
CA VAL A 9 19.81 -4.94 16.95
C VAL A 9 18.74 -4.89 15.87
N LYS A 10 19.15 -4.91 14.59
CA LYS A 10 18.23 -4.88 13.45
C LYS A 10 17.24 -6.05 13.49
N GLN A 11 17.67 -7.27 13.82
CA GLN A 11 16.80 -8.46 13.87
C GLN A 11 15.74 -8.36 15.00
N SER A 12 16.09 -7.83 16.17
CA SER A 12 15.14 -7.67 17.27
C SER A 12 14.05 -6.64 16.94
N VAL A 13 14.40 -5.52 16.31
CA VAL A 13 13.44 -4.49 15.91
C VAL A 13 12.42 -5.03 14.89
N PHE A 14 12.89 -5.76 13.88
CA PHE A 14 11.98 -6.38 12.91
C PHE A 14 11.07 -7.43 13.55
N ALA A 15 11.59 -8.32 14.39
CA ALA A 15 10.80 -9.37 15.06
C ALA A 15 9.70 -8.77 15.94
N ASP A 16 9.99 -7.70 16.68
CA ASP A 16 9.01 -7.00 17.51
C ASP A 16 7.93 -6.34 16.66
N ASN A 17 8.33 -5.71 15.54
CA ASN A 17 7.40 -5.12 14.59
C ASN A 17 6.49 -6.17 13.94
N ASP A 18 7.05 -7.30 13.48
CA ASP A 18 6.28 -8.38 12.82
C ASP A 18 5.23 -8.96 13.76
N ALA A 19 5.59 -9.16 15.04
CA ALA A 19 4.63 -9.59 16.06
C ALA A 19 3.55 -8.54 16.33
N ALA A 20 3.88 -7.24 16.28
CA ALA A 20 2.91 -6.15 16.40
C ALA A 20 1.99 -6.07 15.18
N ALA A 21 2.54 -6.26 13.98
CA ALA A 21 1.80 -6.27 12.72
C ALA A 21 0.78 -7.42 12.66
N GLU A 22 1.17 -8.61 13.11
CA GLU A 22 0.26 -9.76 13.14
C GLU A 22 -0.89 -9.55 14.14
N ARG A 23 -0.61 -9.00 15.32
CA ARG A 23 -1.66 -8.62 16.27
C ARG A 23 -2.62 -7.59 15.70
N LEU A 24 -2.07 -6.56 15.02
CA LEU A 24 -2.89 -5.52 14.39
C LEU A 24 -3.80 -6.10 13.30
N ARG A 25 -3.30 -7.00 12.45
CA ARG A 25 -4.09 -7.73 11.45
C ARG A 25 -5.26 -8.49 12.07
N GLY A 26 -4.98 -9.21 13.17
CA GLY A 26 -6.03 -9.92 13.91
C GLY A 26 -7.10 -9.00 14.49
N GLU A 27 -6.71 -7.83 15.01
CA GLU A 27 -7.66 -6.81 15.51
C GLU A 27 -8.54 -6.24 14.40
N LEU A 28 -7.93 -5.94 13.24
CA LEU A 28 -8.64 -5.45 12.06
C LEU A 28 -9.61 -6.50 11.50
N ASP A 29 -9.20 -7.77 11.46
CA ASP A 29 -10.06 -8.89 11.08
C ASP A 29 -11.29 -8.99 11.99
N ALA A 30 -11.11 -8.88 13.32
CA ALA A 30 -12.19 -8.92 14.29
C ALA A 30 -13.16 -7.73 14.13
N GLN A 31 -12.66 -6.56 13.69
CA GLN A 31 -13.48 -5.37 13.41
C GLN A 31 -14.13 -5.41 12.01
N GLY A 32 -13.71 -6.33 11.14
CA GLY A 32 -14.15 -6.41 9.75
C GLY A 32 -13.60 -5.30 8.85
N THR A 33 -12.47 -4.70 9.23
CA THR A 33 -11.76 -3.65 8.48
C THR A 33 -10.60 -4.25 7.69
N TYR A 34 -10.54 -4.00 6.40
CA TYR A 34 -9.42 -4.41 5.55
C TYR A 34 -8.43 -3.25 5.41
N LEU A 35 -7.14 -3.50 5.62
CA LEU A 35 -6.09 -2.48 5.50
C LEU A 35 -5.24 -2.76 4.26
N ILE A 36 -5.06 -1.73 3.43
CA ILE A 36 -4.12 -1.72 2.29
C ILE A 36 -2.97 -0.77 2.62
N ASN A 37 -1.73 -1.22 2.44
CA ASN A 37 -0.54 -0.38 2.44
C ASN A 37 -0.16 -0.04 1.00
N LEU A 38 -0.32 1.23 0.60
CA LEU A 38 -0.02 1.74 -0.73
C LEU A 38 1.38 2.36 -0.76
N MET A 39 2.28 1.74 -1.48
CA MET A 39 3.69 2.11 -1.56
C MET A 39 4.08 2.56 -2.97
N SER A 40 5.04 3.44 -3.09
CA SER A 40 5.60 3.86 -4.39
C SER A 40 6.83 4.76 -4.24
N SER A 41 7.45 5.10 -5.36
CA SER A 41 8.36 6.25 -5.45
C SER A 41 7.60 7.58 -5.34
N PRO A 42 8.26 8.68 -4.95
CA PRO A 42 7.73 10.02 -5.09
C PRO A 42 7.36 10.32 -6.55
N GLY A 43 6.23 10.99 -6.76
CA GLY A 43 5.79 11.39 -8.10
C GLY A 43 5.23 10.26 -8.99
N SER A 44 5.07 9.03 -8.48
CA SER A 44 4.46 7.90 -9.22
C SER A 44 2.96 8.11 -9.50
N GLY A 45 2.30 9.02 -8.73
CA GLY A 45 0.89 9.37 -8.86
C GLY A 45 -0.02 8.66 -7.85
N LYS A 46 0.43 8.42 -6.60
CA LYS A 46 -0.38 7.86 -5.52
C LYS A 46 -1.68 8.62 -5.33
N THR A 47 -1.57 9.90 -4.97
CA THR A 47 -2.71 10.79 -4.71
C THR A 47 -3.66 10.86 -5.90
N THR A 48 -3.14 11.01 -7.14
CA THR A 48 -3.98 11.02 -8.36
C THR A 48 -4.70 9.68 -8.56
N THR A 49 -4.04 8.56 -8.24
CA THR A 49 -4.65 7.23 -8.30
C THR A 49 -5.76 7.10 -7.27
N LEU A 50 -5.54 7.53 -6.02
CA LEU A 50 -6.55 7.53 -4.98
C LEU A 50 -7.77 8.38 -5.34
N LEU A 51 -7.58 9.58 -5.89
CA LEU A 51 -8.67 10.45 -6.34
C LEU A 51 -9.58 9.80 -7.39
N ARG A 52 -9.04 8.91 -8.23
CA ARG A 52 -9.82 8.15 -9.21
C ARG A 52 -10.43 6.88 -8.62
N LEU A 53 -9.72 6.22 -7.73
CA LEU A 53 -10.10 4.92 -7.17
C LEU A 53 -11.16 5.06 -6.07
N LEU A 54 -11.02 6.04 -5.17
CA LEU A 54 -11.91 6.23 -4.02
C LEU A 54 -13.38 6.34 -4.39
N PRO A 55 -13.82 7.15 -5.38
CA PRO A 55 -15.23 7.22 -5.75
C PRO A 55 -15.80 5.89 -6.25
N LEU A 56 -14.98 5.02 -6.84
CA LEU A 56 -15.41 3.70 -7.28
C LEU A 56 -15.57 2.74 -6.10
N LEU A 57 -14.61 2.73 -5.18
CA LEU A 57 -14.65 1.90 -3.97
C LEU A 57 -15.79 2.31 -3.04
N GLN A 58 -16.05 3.61 -2.89
CA GLN A 58 -17.11 4.16 -2.03
C GLN A 58 -18.54 3.80 -2.48
N ARG A 59 -18.70 3.32 -3.70
CA ARG A 59 -20.01 2.77 -4.15
C ARG A 59 -20.43 1.52 -3.35
N GLN A 60 -19.46 0.79 -2.78
CA GLN A 60 -19.67 -0.49 -2.14
C GLN A 60 -19.09 -0.59 -0.72
N LEU A 61 -18.16 0.29 -0.35
CA LEU A 61 -17.36 0.21 0.87
C LEU A 61 -17.34 1.55 1.59
N ARG A 62 -17.31 1.51 2.91
CA ARG A 62 -16.97 2.67 3.76
C ARG A 62 -15.45 2.77 3.82
N VAL A 63 -14.88 3.80 3.22
CA VAL A 63 -13.44 3.91 3.02
C VAL A 63 -12.87 5.05 3.85
N GLY A 64 -11.76 4.78 4.53
CA GLY A 64 -10.90 5.78 5.15
C GLY A 64 -9.50 5.78 4.52
N VAL A 65 -8.79 6.90 4.64
CA VAL A 65 -7.42 7.06 4.14
C VAL A 65 -6.55 7.63 5.25
N MET A 66 -5.40 7.05 5.42
CA MET A 66 -4.30 7.57 6.23
C MET A 66 -3.21 8.02 5.27
N GLU A 67 -2.93 9.30 5.23
CA GLU A 67 -1.90 9.90 4.39
C GLU A 67 -0.62 10.07 5.20
N ALA A 68 0.46 9.44 4.80
CA ALA A 68 1.74 9.55 5.48
C ALA A 68 2.74 10.35 4.65
N ASP A 69 3.12 11.50 5.17
CA ASP A 69 4.16 12.35 4.59
C ASP A 69 5.13 12.81 5.67
N ILE A 70 6.28 13.33 5.24
CA ILE A 70 7.30 13.85 6.15
C ILE A 70 6.81 15.11 6.83
N ASP A 71 6.19 16.05 6.09
CA ASP A 71 5.77 17.37 6.61
C ASP A 71 4.68 18.09 5.79
N SER A 72 4.02 17.41 4.83
CA SER A 72 2.99 18.01 3.95
C SER A 72 1.59 17.51 4.29
N ASP A 73 0.58 18.39 4.18
CA ASP A 73 -0.85 18.09 4.35
C ASP A 73 -1.68 18.30 3.07
N VAL A 74 -1.02 18.67 1.96
CA VAL A 74 -1.67 19.03 0.69
C VAL A 74 -2.44 17.85 0.10
N ASP A 75 -1.89 16.64 0.20
CA ASP A 75 -2.50 15.44 -0.34
C ASP A 75 -3.71 15.02 0.48
N ALA A 76 -3.66 15.11 1.82
CA ALA A 76 -4.79 14.84 2.70
C ALA A 76 -5.97 15.78 2.44
N ASP A 77 -5.75 17.11 2.28
CA ASP A 77 -6.79 18.05 1.92
C ASP A 77 -7.44 17.67 0.58
N THR A 78 -6.61 17.34 -0.41
CA THR A 78 -7.08 16.95 -1.74
C THR A 78 -7.92 15.67 -1.71
N ILE A 79 -7.49 14.64 -0.97
CA ILE A 79 -8.21 13.37 -0.82
C ILE A 79 -9.52 13.57 -0.04
N SER A 80 -9.53 14.43 0.97
CA SER A 80 -10.74 14.70 1.80
C SER A 80 -11.94 15.16 0.97
N ARG A 81 -11.69 15.84 -0.15
CA ARG A 81 -12.74 16.31 -1.10
C ARG A 81 -13.48 15.18 -1.81
N THR A 82 -12.98 13.94 -1.74
CA THR A 82 -13.70 12.74 -2.23
C THR A 82 -14.83 12.29 -1.29
N GLY A 83 -14.92 12.88 -0.08
CA GLY A 83 -15.83 12.45 0.97
C GLY A 83 -15.34 11.24 1.77
N ALA A 84 -14.13 10.76 1.54
CA ALA A 84 -13.49 9.77 2.40
C ALA A 84 -13.13 10.39 3.77
N LYS A 85 -13.15 9.57 4.83
CA LYS A 85 -12.56 9.96 6.10
C LYS A 85 -11.04 9.95 5.97
N VAL A 86 -10.37 11.06 6.22
CA VAL A 86 -8.92 11.21 5.98
C VAL A 86 -8.24 11.73 7.23
N ILE A 87 -7.06 11.20 7.52
CA ILE A 87 -6.12 11.78 8.47
C ILE A 87 -4.74 11.92 7.84
N GLN A 88 -3.99 12.90 8.30
CA GLN A 88 -2.59 13.09 7.98
C GLN A 88 -1.71 12.53 9.11
N LEU A 89 -0.70 11.75 8.75
CA LEU A 89 0.33 11.24 9.65
C LEU A 89 1.66 11.90 9.32
N HIS A 90 2.17 12.73 10.22
CA HIS A 90 3.52 13.27 10.12
C HIS A 90 4.52 12.27 10.69
N THR A 91 5.44 11.79 9.86
CA THR A 91 6.40 10.75 10.27
C THR A 91 7.60 11.29 11.05
N GLY A 92 7.71 12.62 11.18
CA GLY A 92 8.81 13.26 11.91
C GLY A 92 10.19 12.98 11.27
N GLY A 93 10.23 12.82 9.95
CA GLY A 93 11.47 12.55 9.20
C GLY A 93 11.75 11.07 8.95
N MET A 94 10.89 10.15 9.41
CA MET A 94 11.01 8.73 9.06
C MET A 94 10.50 8.48 7.64
N CYS A 95 11.18 7.59 6.92
CA CYS A 95 10.90 7.26 5.52
C CYS A 95 9.94 6.07 5.35
N HIS A 96 9.28 5.61 6.42
CA HIS A 96 8.32 4.50 6.45
C HIS A 96 7.43 4.60 7.67
N LEU A 97 6.34 3.83 7.66
CA LEU A 97 5.56 3.52 8.85
C LEU A 97 5.76 2.05 9.25
N ASP A 98 5.72 1.81 10.56
CA ASP A 98 5.67 0.48 11.16
C ASP A 98 4.25 0.14 11.65
N ALA A 99 4.08 -1.04 12.26
CA ALA A 99 2.80 -1.49 12.79
C ALA A 99 2.29 -0.62 13.97
N GLY A 100 3.20 -0.09 14.80
CA GLY A 100 2.84 0.79 15.91
C GLY A 100 2.26 2.11 15.44
N MET A 101 2.95 2.77 14.51
CA MET A 101 2.51 4.02 13.88
C MET A 101 1.20 3.82 13.11
N THR A 102 1.07 2.70 12.40
CA THR A 102 -0.16 2.34 11.67
C THR A 102 -1.34 2.16 12.64
N ARG A 103 -1.13 1.49 13.77
CA ARG A 103 -2.15 1.33 14.83
C ARG A 103 -2.61 2.67 15.38
N GLU A 104 -1.68 3.57 15.69
CA GLU A 104 -1.99 4.92 16.17
C GLU A 104 -2.82 5.68 15.14
N GLY A 105 -2.43 5.64 13.86
CA GLY A 105 -3.19 6.23 12.77
C GLY A 105 -4.62 5.69 12.68
N LEU A 106 -4.81 4.38 12.75
CA LEU A 106 -6.12 3.75 12.72
C LEU A 106 -7.01 4.17 13.90
N GLN A 107 -6.44 4.37 15.08
CA GLN A 107 -7.16 4.89 16.25
C GLN A 107 -7.61 6.34 16.04
N GLN A 108 -6.73 7.19 15.54
CA GLN A 108 -7.05 8.60 15.25
C GLN A 108 -8.05 8.74 14.11
N LEU A 109 -7.98 7.86 13.11
CA LEU A 109 -8.97 7.76 12.04
C LEU A 109 -10.33 7.25 12.56
N GLU A 110 -10.40 6.70 13.79
CA GLU A 110 -11.57 5.97 14.29
C GLU A 110 -12.05 4.94 13.25
N ALA A 111 -11.15 4.05 12.88
CA ALA A 111 -11.34 3.11 11.76
C ALA A 111 -12.45 2.07 12.03
N ALA A 112 -12.90 1.95 13.27
CA ALA A 112 -13.99 1.05 13.63
C ALA A 112 -15.25 1.37 12.81
N GLY A 113 -15.74 0.34 12.10
CA GLY A 113 -16.91 0.49 11.23
C GLY A 113 -16.57 0.87 9.78
N LEU A 114 -15.33 1.14 9.43
CA LEU A 114 -14.89 1.23 8.04
C LEU A 114 -14.70 -0.18 7.45
N ASP A 115 -15.01 -0.32 6.17
CA ASP A 115 -14.81 -1.58 5.45
C ASP A 115 -13.39 -1.72 4.90
N LEU A 116 -12.79 -0.58 4.57
CA LEU A 116 -11.47 -0.45 4.00
C LEU A 116 -10.75 0.77 4.57
N VAL A 117 -9.49 0.59 4.93
CA VAL A 117 -8.56 1.70 5.15
C VAL A 117 -7.40 1.57 4.17
N ILE A 118 -7.03 2.66 3.53
CA ILE A 118 -5.84 2.75 2.69
C ILE A 118 -4.83 3.62 3.43
N LEU A 119 -3.68 3.02 3.73
CA LEU A 119 -2.49 3.73 4.20
C LEU A 119 -1.68 4.13 2.97
N GLU A 120 -1.68 5.40 2.59
CA GLU A 120 -0.72 5.94 1.64
C GLU A 120 0.62 6.14 2.36
N ASN A 121 1.58 5.26 2.08
CA ASN A 121 2.88 5.28 2.74
C ASN A 121 3.80 6.33 2.12
N VAL A 122 4.83 6.73 2.87
CA VAL A 122 5.86 7.68 2.41
C VAL A 122 6.44 7.23 1.07
N GLY A 123 6.68 8.17 0.17
CA GLY A 123 7.24 7.90 -1.16
C GLY A 123 8.67 7.35 -1.10
N ASN A 124 8.80 6.02 -1.02
CA ASN A 124 10.06 5.28 -0.95
C ASN A 124 9.86 3.82 -1.39
N LEU A 125 10.82 3.23 -2.11
CA LEU A 125 10.76 1.82 -2.57
C LEU A 125 11.54 0.84 -1.68
N VAL A 126 12.27 1.32 -0.68
CA VAL A 126 13.15 0.51 0.17
C VAL A 126 12.54 0.34 1.56
N CYS A 127 12.55 1.41 2.36
CA CYS A 127 12.13 1.34 3.75
C CYS A 127 10.70 0.82 3.97
N PRO A 128 9.66 1.28 3.22
CA PRO A 128 8.30 0.77 3.38
C PRO A 128 8.14 -0.72 3.05
N ALA A 129 9.06 -1.30 2.28
CA ALA A 129 9.04 -2.72 1.96
C ALA A 129 9.70 -3.59 3.04
N GLU A 130 10.54 -3.00 3.91
CA GLU A 130 11.21 -3.70 4.99
C GLU A 130 10.33 -3.85 6.26
N PHE A 131 9.36 -2.93 6.47
CA PHE A 131 8.55 -2.90 7.68
C PHE A 131 7.11 -3.34 7.40
N ASP A 132 6.66 -4.36 8.11
CA ASP A 132 5.26 -4.79 8.08
C ASP A 132 4.39 -3.77 8.83
N THR A 133 3.43 -3.18 8.16
CA THR A 133 2.49 -2.20 8.71
C THR A 133 1.25 -2.84 9.34
N GLY A 134 1.12 -4.18 9.31
CA GLY A 134 -0.10 -4.89 9.67
C GLY A 134 -1.18 -4.87 8.58
N ALA A 135 -0.85 -4.44 7.36
CA ALA A 135 -1.77 -4.45 6.24
C ALA A 135 -2.08 -5.87 5.75
N HIS A 136 -3.31 -6.07 5.25
CA HIS A 136 -3.75 -7.31 4.61
C HIS A 136 -3.25 -7.42 3.16
N LEU A 137 -2.97 -6.27 2.54
CA LEU A 137 -2.45 -6.18 1.18
C LEU A 137 -1.43 -5.05 1.09
N ASN A 138 -0.24 -5.39 0.62
CA ASN A 138 0.70 -4.43 0.11
C ASN A 138 0.42 -4.21 -1.38
N LEU A 139 0.14 -2.98 -1.76
CA LEU A 139 -0.12 -2.53 -3.12
C LEU A 139 0.94 -1.51 -3.50
N MET A 140 1.61 -1.68 -4.63
CA MET A 140 2.61 -0.72 -5.08
C MET A 140 2.23 -0.03 -6.37
N ILE A 141 2.69 1.20 -6.56
CA ILE A 141 2.59 1.93 -7.82
C ILE A 141 3.99 2.12 -8.40
N LEU A 142 4.15 1.68 -9.63
CA LEU A 142 5.26 2.02 -10.52
C LEU A 142 4.73 2.85 -11.68
N SER A 143 5.33 3.98 -12.00
CA SER A 143 4.90 4.78 -13.15
C SER A 143 5.82 4.59 -14.36
N VAL A 144 5.25 4.71 -15.56
CA VAL A 144 5.99 4.58 -16.83
C VAL A 144 7.30 5.39 -16.88
N PRO A 145 7.35 6.67 -16.44
CA PRO A 145 8.59 7.45 -16.45
C PRO A 145 9.71 6.92 -15.56
N GLU A 146 9.41 6.01 -14.62
CA GLU A 146 10.42 5.46 -13.71
C GLU A 146 11.27 4.34 -14.33
N GLY A 147 10.82 3.77 -15.47
CA GLY A 147 11.50 2.70 -16.18
C GLY A 147 11.07 1.29 -15.76
N HIS A 148 11.13 0.38 -16.71
CA HIS A 148 10.69 -1.03 -16.54
C HIS A 148 11.69 -1.91 -15.79
N ASP A 149 12.89 -1.38 -15.45
CA ASP A 149 13.96 -2.10 -14.76
C ASP A 149 13.89 -2.03 -13.22
N LYS A 150 12.90 -1.32 -12.66
CA LYS A 150 12.71 -1.20 -11.20
C LYS A 150 12.64 -2.52 -10.45
N PRO A 151 12.01 -3.60 -10.96
CA PRO A 151 12.01 -4.88 -10.26
C PRO A 151 13.40 -5.51 -10.10
N LEU A 152 14.34 -5.12 -10.93
CA LEU A 152 15.74 -5.56 -10.84
C LEU A 152 16.52 -4.79 -9.78
N LYS A 153 16.21 -3.48 -9.62
CA LYS A 153 16.90 -2.57 -8.70
C LYS A 153 16.37 -2.61 -7.27
N TYR A 154 15.06 -2.86 -7.12
CA TYR A 154 14.33 -2.85 -5.83
C TYR A 154 13.54 -4.15 -5.64
N PRO A 155 14.19 -5.32 -5.57
CA PRO A 155 13.48 -6.60 -5.62
C PRO A 155 12.52 -6.82 -4.45
N LEU A 156 12.80 -6.28 -3.26
CA LEU A 156 12.04 -6.57 -2.05
C LEU A 156 10.58 -6.09 -2.14
N ILE A 157 10.34 -4.87 -2.63
CA ILE A 157 8.97 -4.35 -2.72
C ILE A 157 8.10 -5.19 -3.66
N PHE A 158 8.69 -5.75 -4.75
CA PHE A 158 7.98 -6.63 -5.67
C PHE A 158 7.73 -8.03 -5.06
N GLN A 159 8.56 -8.48 -4.11
CA GLN A 159 8.36 -9.73 -3.39
C GLN A 159 7.24 -9.63 -2.34
N THR A 160 7.13 -8.48 -1.68
CA THR A 160 6.21 -8.28 -0.56
C THR A 160 4.83 -7.78 -0.97
N CYS A 161 4.66 -7.29 -2.21
CA CYS A 161 3.39 -6.80 -2.71
C CYS A 161 2.51 -7.92 -3.28
N GLY A 162 1.19 -7.86 -3.01
CA GLY A 162 0.20 -8.73 -3.66
C GLY A 162 -0.27 -8.18 -5.01
N ALA A 163 -0.10 -6.88 -5.27
CA ALA A 163 -0.39 -6.29 -6.58
C ALA A 163 0.52 -5.09 -6.90
N MET A 164 0.74 -4.88 -8.19
CA MET A 164 1.46 -3.75 -8.78
C MET A 164 0.57 -2.98 -9.74
N ILE A 165 0.47 -1.69 -9.53
CA ILE A 165 -0.14 -0.75 -10.48
C ILE A 165 0.98 -0.20 -11.36
N VAL A 166 0.84 -0.32 -12.68
CA VAL A 166 1.68 0.39 -13.66
C VAL A 166 0.92 1.63 -14.10
N ASN A 167 1.23 2.77 -13.47
CA ASN A 167 0.53 4.03 -13.71
C ASN A 167 1.13 4.84 -14.86
N LYS A 168 0.37 5.81 -15.33
CA LYS A 168 0.72 6.73 -16.42
C LYS A 168 0.91 6.02 -17.76
N ILE A 169 0.09 5.00 -18.08
CA ILE A 169 0.16 4.32 -19.40
C ILE A 169 -0.19 5.24 -20.56
N ASP A 170 -0.83 6.38 -20.31
CA ASP A 170 -1.11 7.42 -21.29
C ASP A 170 0.14 8.08 -21.88
N VAL A 171 1.29 7.94 -21.21
CA VAL A 171 2.57 8.48 -21.70
C VAL A 171 3.50 7.40 -22.27
N LEU A 172 3.06 6.13 -22.35
CA LEU A 172 3.85 5.04 -22.96
C LEU A 172 4.51 5.40 -24.29
N PRO A 173 3.83 6.09 -25.25
CA PRO A 173 4.44 6.43 -26.53
C PRO A 173 5.66 7.36 -26.45
N TYR A 174 5.89 7.98 -25.30
CA TYR A 174 6.96 8.97 -25.11
C TYR A 174 8.13 8.44 -24.27
N PHE A 175 8.05 7.19 -23.79
CA PHE A 175 9.05 6.58 -22.92
C PHE A 175 9.49 5.22 -23.45
N ASP A 176 10.75 4.89 -23.26
CA ASP A 176 11.26 3.53 -23.43
C ASP A 176 10.82 2.68 -22.24
N PHE A 177 9.56 2.23 -22.27
CA PHE A 177 8.96 1.39 -21.24
C PHE A 177 8.23 0.21 -21.88
N ASP A 178 8.61 -0.99 -21.49
CA ASP A 178 8.05 -2.23 -21.98
C ASP A 178 7.23 -2.91 -20.87
N LEU A 179 5.91 -3.00 -21.09
CA LEU A 179 4.96 -3.60 -20.15
C LEU A 179 5.19 -5.11 -19.97
N ASP A 180 5.60 -5.81 -21.02
CA ASP A 180 5.84 -7.25 -20.95
C ASP A 180 7.14 -7.52 -20.18
N GLN A 181 8.17 -6.70 -20.39
CA GLN A 181 9.42 -6.81 -19.64
C GLN A 181 9.24 -6.53 -18.16
N VAL A 182 8.59 -5.42 -17.78
CA VAL A 182 8.36 -5.12 -16.36
C VAL A 182 7.53 -6.20 -15.69
N THR A 183 6.52 -6.74 -16.38
CA THR A 183 5.71 -7.87 -15.92
C THR A 183 6.57 -9.11 -15.69
N ALA A 184 7.42 -9.46 -16.66
CA ALA A 184 8.32 -10.61 -16.54
C ALA A 184 9.32 -10.44 -15.40
N PHE A 185 9.90 -9.25 -15.22
CA PHE A 185 10.84 -8.96 -14.14
C PHE A 185 10.16 -9.00 -12.76
N ALA A 186 8.97 -8.42 -12.64
CA ALA A 186 8.21 -8.43 -11.40
C ALA A 186 7.77 -9.84 -11.00
N ARG A 187 7.24 -10.64 -11.94
CA ARG A 187 6.82 -12.02 -11.68
C ARG A 187 7.97 -12.99 -11.40
N ARG A 188 9.20 -12.67 -11.79
CA ARG A 188 10.38 -13.42 -11.31
C ARG A 188 10.63 -13.23 -9.81
N ARG A 189 10.15 -12.11 -9.22
CA ARG A 189 10.24 -11.82 -7.79
C ARG A 189 9.05 -12.37 -7.01
N ASN A 190 7.87 -12.26 -7.61
CA ASN A 190 6.63 -12.78 -7.05
C ASN A 190 5.76 -13.33 -8.21
N PRO A 191 5.69 -14.66 -8.39
CA PRO A 191 4.89 -15.27 -9.47
C PRO A 191 3.39 -14.96 -9.39
N ASP A 192 2.88 -14.72 -8.18
CA ASP A 192 1.46 -14.48 -7.91
C ASP A 192 1.10 -12.98 -7.93
N LEU A 193 2.05 -12.10 -8.33
CA LEU A 193 1.82 -10.67 -8.37
C LEU A 193 0.76 -10.30 -9.42
N GLU A 194 -0.33 -9.71 -8.97
CA GLU A 194 -1.33 -9.12 -9.86
C GLU A 194 -0.83 -7.79 -10.43
N ILE A 195 -1.10 -7.53 -11.71
CA ILE A 195 -0.56 -6.34 -12.39
C ILE A 195 -1.67 -5.59 -13.10
N PHE A 196 -1.78 -4.28 -12.78
CA PHE A 196 -2.82 -3.39 -13.29
C PHE A 196 -2.20 -2.20 -14.03
N PRO A 197 -2.14 -2.23 -15.38
CA PRO A 197 -1.80 -1.06 -16.17
C PRO A 197 -2.93 -0.05 -16.11
N ILE A 198 -2.65 1.18 -15.65
CA ILE A 198 -3.66 2.24 -15.53
C ILE A 198 -3.13 3.59 -16.00
N SER A 199 -4.05 4.49 -16.29
CA SER A 199 -3.79 5.93 -16.31
C SER A 199 -4.71 6.60 -15.29
N ALA A 200 -4.16 7.03 -14.16
CA ALA A 200 -4.92 7.83 -13.19
C ALA A 200 -5.40 9.17 -13.78
N LYS A 201 -4.71 9.69 -14.80
CA LYS A 201 -5.10 10.91 -15.52
C LYS A 201 -6.37 10.71 -16.34
N THR A 202 -6.43 9.66 -17.15
CA THR A 202 -7.55 9.40 -18.07
C THR A 202 -8.66 8.53 -17.46
N GLY A 203 -8.34 7.76 -16.43
CA GLY A 203 -9.22 6.75 -15.82
C GLY A 203 -9.08 5.36 -16.43
N ALA A 204 -8.29 5.19 -17.49
CA ALA A 204 -8.10 3.88 -18.12
C ALA A 204 -7.57 2.83 -17.11
N GLY A 205 -8.19 1.65 -17.08
CA GLY A 205 -7.81 0.53 -16.21
C GLY A 205 -8.19 0.66 -14.74
N VAL A 206 -8.66 1.83 -14.27
CA VAL A 206 -8.96 2.05 -12.84
C VAL A 206 -10.18 1.28 -12.36
N GLU A 207 -11.21 1.07 -13.21
CA GLU A 207 -12.38 0.27 -12.84
C GLU A 207 -12.00 -1.20 -12.58
N ALA A 208 -11.18 -1.79 -13.43
CA ALA A 208 -10.72 -3.17 -13.25
C ALA A 208 -9.94 -3.35 -11.93
N LEU A 209 -9.11 -2.38 -11.55
CA LEU A 209 -8.43 -2.34 -10.26
C LEU A 209 -9.44 -2.24 -9.10
N ALA A 210 -10.44 -1.36 -9.21
CA ALA A 210 -11.48 -1.20 -8.17
C ALA A 210 -12.28 -2.48 -7.96
N ASP A 211 -12.72 -3.12 -9.04
CA ASP A 211 -13.50 -4.37 -9.00
C ASP A 211 -12.69 -5.52 -8.38
N TRP A 212 -11.41 -5.62 -8.73
CA TRP A 212 -10.51 -6.62 -8.14
C TRP A 212 -10.33 -6.39 -6.63
N LEU A 213 -10.11 -5.14 -6.21
CA LEU A 213 -10.00 -4.80 -4.78
C LEU A 213 -11.28 -5.13 -4.02
N CYS A 214 -12.45 -4.73 -4.53
CA CYS A 214 -13.74 -5.02 -3.91
C CYS A 214 -13.97 -6.54 -3.77
N THR A 215 -13.63 -7.31 -4.80
CA THR A 215 -13.75 -8.78 -4.79
C THR A 215 -12.81 -9.39 -3.75
N ARG A 216 -11.54 -8.97 -3.71
CA ARG A 216 -10.55 -9.45 -2.76
C ARG A 216 -10.94 -9.16 -1.32
N ILE A 217 -11.42 -7.95 -1.02
CA ILE A 217 -11.87 -7.55 0.31
C ILE A 217 -13.07 -8.39 0.74
N ARG A 218 -14.05 -8.59 -0.14
CA ARG A 218 -15.23 -9.42 0.14
C ARG A 218 -14.84 -10.86 0.46
N THR A 219 -14.04 -11.47 -0.41
CA THR A 219 -13.57 -12.86 -0.22
C THR A 219 -12.78 -13.03 1.09
N HIS A 220 -11.94 -12.04 1.46
CA HIS A 220 -11.23 -12.07 2.73
C HIS A 220 -12.19 -12.06 3.93
N LYS A 221 -13.19 -11.16 3.91
CA LYS A 221 -14.20 -11.05 4.99
C LYS A 221 -15.06 -12.31 5.12
N GLU A 222 -15.41 -12.95 4.01
CA GLU A 222 -16.17 -14.21 4.01
C GLU A 222 -15.39 -15.34 4.66
N LYS A 223 -14.12 -15.54 4.24
CA LYS A 223 -13.24 -16.55 4.84
C LYS A 223 -13.04 -16.37 6.34
N LYS A 224 -12.92 -15.13 6.82
CA LYS A 224 -12.74 -14.86 8.26
C LYS A 224 -14.01 -15.12 9.06
N LYS A 225 -15.20 -14.89 8.51
CA LYS A 225 -16.47 -15.25 9.15
C LYS A 225 -16.62 -16.77 9.32
N GLU A 226 -16.25 -17.54 8.29
CA GLU A 226 -16.29 -19.00 8.33
C GLU A 226 -15.31 -19.60 9.36
N THR A 227 -14.14 -18.98 9.54
CA THR A 227 -13.13 -19.45 10.51
C THR A 227 -13.52 -19.14 11.97
N ASN A 228 -14.34 -18.11 12.18
CA ASN A 228 -14.77 -17.66 13.52
C ASN A 228 -16.16 -18.20 13.93
N ALA A 229 -16.84 -18.95 13.07
CA ALA A 229 -18.14 -19.60 13.30
C ALA A 229 -17.96 -21.06 13.71
#